data_440e1a0151ccd1e085faffcbd29fe87d
#
_entry.id   440e1a0151ccd1e085faffcbd29fe87d
#
_cell.length_a   1.000
_cell.length_b   1.000
_cell.length_c   1.000
_cell.angle_alpha   90.00
_cell.angle_beta   90.00
_cell.angle_gamma   90.00
#
_symmetry.space_group_name_H-M   'P 1'
#
loop_
_entity.id
_entity.type
_entity.pdbx_description
1 polymer ?
#
loop_
_entity_poly.entity_id
_entity_poly.type
_entity_poly.pdbx_seq_one_letter_code
_entity_poly.pdbx_strand_id
1 'polypeptide(L)'
;MRILVFNCGSSSLKFELIRLEVGHHDGQAIAHGIADRLGPNAHLTIKRRGRPLIDSDESIADHAKAARLILDALADDSLTLDAVAHRIVHGGDRVTGPTFASADVLEALDDASRFAPLHNPPALKTLRAVQQLFPNLPTIVYADTSFHRTIPLHASTYAIPREMATRHGIHRFGFHGPGHAWMLERYAALSCRPSSSVNLITLQLGAGCSVAAIRAGVSVDTSMGLTPLEGLMMATRSGDLDPAILSYLGRAEHLNPDQVERLLNFESGLLGVSGRTKDMRELEQVASTDQAAELALTMFSYRARKYIGAYLAALGRADAIIFGGGIGEHSAPMRARICIGLEALGVHFDPVRNTAPDSGERCFSADGSPIALWVIPLNEELYIARAAANLLASSAVT
;
A
#
# COMPACT_ATOMS: atom_id res chain seq x y z
N MET A 1 1.13 21.52 -12.83
CA MET A 1 1.48 21.56 -11.39
C MET A 1 2.66 20.66 -11.11
N ARG A 2 3.48 20.99 -10.10
CA ARG A 2 4.61 20.18 -9.64
C ARG A 2 4.39 19.80 -8.18
N ILE A 3 4.13 18.53 -7.95
CA ILE A 3 3.81 17.99 -6.61
C ILE A 3 4.96 17.09 -6.18
N LEU A 4 5.54 17.38 -5.02
CA LEU A 4 6.50 16.50 -4.36
C LEU A 4 5.73 15.56 -3.43
N VAL A 5 5.85 14.26 -3.64
CA VAL A 5 5.21 13.24 -2.79
C VAL A 5 6.24 12.58 -1.89
N PHE A 6 6.00 12.57 -0.58
CA PHE A 6 6.77 11.83 0.41
C PHE A 6 6.02 10.59 0.88
N ASN A 7 6.76 9.48 0.96
CA ASN A 7 6.29 8.19 1.46
C ASN A 7 7.26 7.70 2.54
N CYS A 8 6.86 7.81 3.80
CA CYS A 8 7.69 7.50 4.97
C CYS A 8 7.54 6.03 5.38
N GLY A 9 8.65 5.29 5.36
CA GLY A 9 8.79 4.02 6.04
C GLY A 9 9.32 4.22 7.48
N SER A 10 9.45 3.14 8.24
CA SER A 10 9.99 3.18 9.61
C SER A 10 11.46 3.67 9.68
N SER A 11 12.26 3.35 8.68
CA SER A 11 13.69 3.68 8.58
C SER A 11 14.09 4.24 7.23
N SER A 12 13.13 4.69 6.42
CA SER A 12 13.38 5.22 5.09
C SER A 12 12.41 6.33 4.72
N LEU A 13 12.84 7.22 3.84
CA LEU A 13 12.02 8.26 3.25
C LEU A 13 12.15 8.18 1.72
N LYS A 14 11.10 7.70 1.06
CA LYS A 14 10.98 7.75 -0.40
C LYS A 14 10.33 9.04 -0.83
N PHE A 15 10.68 9.50 -2.02
CA PHE A 15 10.03 10.66 -2.62
C PHE A 15 9.93 10.54 -4.13
N GLU A 16 8.93 11.22 -4.69
CA GLU A 16 8.82 11.44 -6.11
C GLU A 16 8.32 12.87 -6.39
N LEU A 17 9.00 13.60 -7.27
CA LEU A 17 8.59 14.90 -7.78
C LEU A 17 7.92 14.71 -9.14
N ILE A 18 6.63 15.00 -9.20
CA ILE A 18 5.77 14.71 -10.34
C ILE A 18 5.29 16.03 -10.96
N ARG A 19 5.45 16.16 -12.27
CA ARG A 19 4.81 17.19 -13.06
C ARG A 19 3.50 16.67 -13.62
N LEU A 20 2.42 17.39 -13.31
CA LEU A 20 1.08 17.12 -13.80
C LEU A 20 0.65 18.23 -14.76
N GLU A 21 0.05 17.88 -15.88
CA GLU A 21 -0.63 18.82 -16.76
C GLU A 21 -2.11 18.88 -16.37
N VAL A 22 -2.64 20.10 -16.30
CA VAL A 22 -4.05 20.31 -15.91
C VAL A 22 -4.98 19.65 -16.93
N GLY A 23 -5.87 18.80 -16.47
CA GLY A 23 -6.82 18.06 -17.32
C GLY A 23 -6.29 16.75 -17.92
N HIS A 24 -5.03 16.39 -17.68
CA HIS A 24 -4.46 15.11 -18.11
C HIS A 24 -4.36 14.11 -16.93
N HIS A 25 -4.63 12.83 -17.22
CA HIS A 25 -4.48 11.74 -16.24
C HIS A 25 -3.02 11.29 -16.07
N ASP A 26 -2.13 11.66 -17.00
CA ASP A 26 -0.74 11.26 -17.00
C ASP A 26 0.11 12.31 -16.28
N GLY A 27 1.11 11.82 -15.53
CA GLY A 27 2.11 12.65 -14.86
C GLY A 27 3.50 12.20 -15.25
N GLN A 28 4.44 13.14 -15.24
CA GLN A 28 5.84 12.85 -15.50
C GLN A 28 6.67 12.95 -14.23
N ALA A 29 7.31 11.84 -13.83
CA ALA A 29 8.31 11.88 -12.78
C ALA A 29 9.51 12.73 -13.22
N ILE A 30 9.76 13.84 -12.52
CA ILE A 30 10.91 14.73 -12.76
C ILE A 30 12.12 14.25 -11.96
N ALA A 31 11.90 13.88 -10.71
CA ALA A 31 12.92 13.36 -9.82
C ALA A 31 12.30 12.33 -8.87
N HIS A 32 13.10 11.35 -8.45
CA HIS A 32 12.72 10.36 -7.46
C HIS A 32 13.94 9.89 -6.69
N GLY A 33 13.72 9.32 -5.53
CA GLY A 33 14.80 8.77 -4.73
C GLY A 33 14.35 8.23 -3.39
N ILE A 34 15.35 7.87 -2.61
CA ILE A 34 15.17 7.30 -1.29
C ILE A 34 16.34 7.69 -0.38
N ALA A 35 16.03 8.08 0.85
CA ALA A 35 16.95 8.01 1.96
C ALA A 35 16.65 6.73 2.73
N ASP A 36 17.52 5.74 2.66
CA ASP A 36 17.34 4.41 3.26
C ASP A 36 18.23 4.22 4.47
N ARG A 37 17.84 3.32 5.39
CA ARG A 37 18.61 2.99 6.61
C ARG A 37 18.95 4.24 7.44
N LEU A 38 17.95 5.12 7.65
CA LEU A 38 18.15 6.36 8.40
C LEU A 38 18.91 6.10 9.72
N GLY A 39 19.94 6.91 9.96
CA GLY A 39 20.90 6.76 11.05
C GLY A 39 22.33 7.05 10.61
N PRO A 40 23.35 6.49 11.32
CA PRO A 40 24.75 6.75 11.03
C PRO A 40 25.23 6.27 9.64
N ASN A 41 24.59 5.23 9.11
CA ASN A 41 24.96 4.57 7.85
C ASN A 41 23.79 4.64 6.84
N ALA A 42 23.15 5.79 6.74
CA ALA A 42 22.09 6.00 5.76
C ALA A 42 22.66 6.10 4.34
N HIS A 43 21.84 5.67 3.38
CA HIS A 43 22.17 5.80 1.96
C HIS A 43 21.15 6.71 1.29
N LEU A 44 21.62 7.76 0.65
CA LEU A 44 20.77 8.73 -0.08
C LEU A 44 20.97 8.58 -1.57
N THR A 45 19.89 8.21 -2.26
CA THR A 45 19.86 8.19 -3.71
C THR A 45 18.84 9.20 -4.22
N ILE A 46 19.25 10.11 -5.09
CA ILE A 46 18.38 11.05 -5.80
C ILE A 46 18.70 10.95 -7.29
N LYS A 47 17.67 10.68 -8.10
CA LYS A 47 17.74 10.70 -9.56
C LYS A 47 16.84 11.82 -10.11
N ARG A 48 17.34 12.55 -11.09
CA ARG A 48 16.59 13.60 -11.79
C ARG A 48 16.60 13.30 -13.28
N ARG A 49 15.42 13.20 -13.90
CA ARG A 49 15.25 12.82 -15.32
C ARG A 49 16.04 11.57 -15.70
N GLY A 50 16.03 10.57 -14.82
CA GLY A 50 16.74 9.28 -15.00
C GLY A 50 18.25 9.33 -14.74
N ARG A 51 18.85 10.50 -14.46
CA ARG A 51 20.28 10.64 -14.16
C ARG A 51 20.52 10.74 -12.65
N PRO A 52 21.54 10.09 -12.10
CA PRO A 52 21.89 10.23 -10.68
C PRO A 52 22.29 11.69 -10.41
N LEU A 53 21.71 12.28 -9.38
CA LEU A 53 22.05 13.59 -8.83
C LEU A 53 22.84 13.42 -7.54
N ILE A 54 22.42 12.49 -6.66
CA ILE A 54 23.11 12.08 -5.44
C ILE A 54 23.05 10.56 -5.37
N ASP A 55 24.16 9.96 -4.96
CA ASP A 55 24.26 8.53 -4.65
C ASP A 55 25.40 8.39 -3.64
N SER A 56 25.09 8.48 -2.35
CA SER A 56 26.09 8.59 -1.27
C SER A 56 25.63 7.95 0.03
N ASP A 57 26.59 7.39 0.75
CA ASP A 57 26.44 7.02 2.15
C ASP A 57 26.76 8.23 3.04
N GLU A 58 25.85 8.57 3.93
CA GLU A 58 26.03 9.67 4.87
C GLU A 58 25.24 9.46 6.17
N SER A 59 25.57 10.24 7.20
CA SER A 59 24.80 10.21 8.44
C SER A 59 23.56 11.08 8.30
N ILE A 60 22.38 10.45 8.26
CA ILE A 60 21.07 11.10 8.22
C ILE A 60 20.30 10.69 9.46
N ALA A 61 20.31 11.55 10.47
CA ALA A 61 19.83 11.24 11.80
C ALA A 61 18.36 10.77 11.83
N ASP A 62 17.52 11.36 10.98
CA ASP A 62 16.08 11.11 10.99
C ASP A 62 15.39 11.56 9.68
N HIS A 63 14.07 11.34 9.61
CA HIS A 63 13.23 11.72 8.48
C HIS A 63 13.22 13.22 8.20
N ALA A 64 13.30 14.08 9.21
CA ALA A 64 13.31 15.54 9.02
C ALA A 64 14.60 15.98 8.32
N LYS A 65 15.75 15.42 8.72
CA LYS A 65 17.04 15.67 8.05
C LYS A 65 17.02 15.13 6.62
N ALA A 66 16.44 13.93 6.39
CA ALA A 66 16.29 13.36 5.07
C ALA A 66 15.45 14.28 4.16
N ALA A 67 14.27 14.74 4.64
CA ALA A 67 13.42 15.66 3.89
C ALA A 67 14.13 16.95 3.52
N ARG A 68 14.90 17.54 4.45
CA ARG A 68 15.70 18.73 4.18
C ARG A 68 16.72 18.48 3.07
N LEU A 69 17.53 17.41 3.15
CA LEU A 69 18.53 17.07 2.13
C LEU A 69 17.89 16.87 0.75
N ILE A 70 16.74 16.21 0.69
CA ILE A 70 15.99 16.02 -0.56
C ILE A 70 15.52 17.36 -1.12
N LEU A 71 14.94 18.22 -0.29
CA LEU A 71 14.45 19.53 -0.71
C LEU A 71 15.59 20.44 -1.15
N ASP A 72 16.71 20.47 -0.41
CA ASP A 72 17.91 21.25 -0.78
C ASP A 72 18.50 20.77 -2.11
N ALA A 73 18.54 19.45 -2.36
CA ALA A 73 19.02 18.86 -3.61
C ALA A 73 18.09 19.13 -4.81
N LEU A 74 16.80 19.32 -4.55
CA LEU A 74 15.81 19.65 -5.58
C LEU A 74 15.67 21.16 -5.78
N ALA A 75 16.18 21.98 -4.86
CA ALA A 75 16.17 23.43 -4.97
C ALA A 75 17.02 23.87 -6.17
N ASP A 76 16.34 24.31 -7.21
CA ASP A 76 16.91 24.88 -8.43
C ASP A 76 16.03 26.09 -8.78
N ASP A 77 16.62 27.22 -9.12
CA ASP A 77 15.92 28.49 -9.42
C ASP A 77 14.81 28.35 -10.48
N SER A 78 14.85 27.24 -11.25
CA SER A 78 13.83 26.92 -12.27
C SER A 78 12.70 25.97 -11.75
N LEU A 79 12.79 25.41 -10.54
CA LEU A 79 11.86 24.42 -9.99
C LEU A 79 11.05 24.99 -8.83
N THR A 80 9.92 25.64 -9.15
CA THR A 80 8.90 25.98 -8.15
C THR A 80 8.01 24.78 -7.87
N LEU A 81 7.83 24.43 -6.61
CA LEU A 81 6.84 23.44 -6.16
C LEU A 81 5.49 24.11 -5.96
N ASP A 82 4.42 23.47 -6.41
CA ASP A 82 3.05 23.96 -6.15
C ASP A 82 2.51 23.40 -4.82
N ALA A 83 2.93 22.18 -4.42
CA ALA A 83 2.62 21.60 -3.12
C ALA A 83 3.55 20.42 -2.76
N VAL A 84 3.51 20.05 -1.48
CA VAL A 84 4.05 18.78 -0.98
C VAL A 84 2.90 17.90 -0.49
N ALA A 85 2.87 16.65 -0.94
CA ALA A 85 1.92 15.65 -0.49
C ALA A 85 2.61 14.58 0.37
N HIS A 86 1.97 14.18 1.45
CA HIS A 86 2.48 13.15 2.36
C HIS A 86 1.53 11.97 2.39
N ARG A 87 2.04 10.77 2.11
CA ARG A 87 1.34 9.53 2.40
C ARG A 87 1.34 9.30 3.90
N ILE A 88 0.17 9.06 4.45
CA ILE A 88 -0.04 8.71 5.86
C ILE A 88 -0.66 7.32 5.91
N VAL A 89 -0.14 6.44 6.76
CA VAL A 89 -0.66 5.06 6.81
C VAL A 89 -2.05 5.02 7.43
N HIS A 90 -2.31 5.73 8.52
CA HIS A 90 -3.61 5.69 9.20
C HIS A 90 -4.21 7.08 9.37
N GLY A 91 -5.34 7.33 8.72
CA GLY A 91 -6.05 8.61 8.75
C GLY A 91 -7.05 8.74 9.90
N GLY A 92 -7.32 7.65 10.64
CA GLY A 92 -8.43 7.60 11.58
C GLY A 92 -9.78 7.87 10.90
N ASP A 93 -10.76 8.32 11.68
CA ASP A 93 -12.08 8.67 11.16
C ASP A 93 -12.14 10.08 10.55
N ARG A 94 -11.14 10.93 10.81
CA ARG A 94 -11.17 12.36 10.45
C ARG A 94 -10.50 12.66 9.11
N VAL A 95 -9.47 11.89 8.69
CA VAL A 95 -8.78 12.11 7.42
C VAL A 95 -9.27 11.08 6.40
N THR A 96 -10.27 11.47 5.63
CA THR A 96 -11.05 10.58 4.75
C THR A 96 -10.78 10.77 3.25
N GLY A 97 -9.79 11.59 2.89
CA GLY A 97 -9.38 11.91 1.51
C GLY A 97 -8.18 12.85 1.51
N PRO A 98 -7.79 13.37 0.34
CA PRO A 98 -6.76 14.39 0.25
C PRO A 98 -7.19 15.62 1.05
N THR A 99 -6.33 16.07 1.97
CA THR A 99 -6.69 17.12 2.93
C THR A 99 -5.48 18.01 3.19
N PHE A 100 -5.69 19.35 3.29
CA PHE A 100 -4.63 20.25 3.72
C PHE A 100 -4.22 19.96 5.18
N ALA A 101 -2.93 19.91 5.44
CA ALA A 101 -2.36 19.60 6.74
C ALA A 101 -2.46 20.78 7.72
N SER A 102 -3.71 21.14 8.11
CA SER A 102 -3.99 22.14 9.15
C SER A 102 -3.66 21.60 10.54
N ALA A 103 -3.68 22.49 11.56
CA ALA A 103 -3.44 22.08 12.95
C ALA A 103 -4.43 20.99 13.42
N ASP A 104 -5.72 21.12 13.08
CA ASP A 104 -6.76 20.14 13.42
C ASP A 104 -6.54 18.78 12.74
N VAL A 105 -6.02 18.78 11.50
CA VAL A 105 -5.69 17.57 10.78
C VAL A 105 -4.47 16.90 11.40
N LEU A 106 -3.47 17.66 11.80
CA LEU A 106 -2.29 17.13 12.49
C LEU A 106 -2.65 16.50 13.83
N GLU A 107 -3.53 17.13 14.61
CA GLU A 107 -4.05 16.57 15.86
C GLU A 107 -4.80 15.25 15.61
N ALA A 108 -5.66 15.20 14.57
CA ALA A 108 -6.36 13.98 14.20
C ALA A 108 -5.41 12.84 13.83
N LEU A 109 -4.30 13.15 13.15
CA LEU A 109 -3.29 12.18 12.77
C LEU A 109 -2.41 11.74 13.95
N ASP A 110 -2.13 12.64 14.90
CA ASP A 110 -1.49 12.26 16.16
C ASP A 110 -2.38 11.28 16.93
N ASP A 111 -3.68 11.53 17.06
CA ASP A 111 -4.65 10.63 17.68
C ASP A 111 -4.70 9.27 16.98
N ALA A 112 -4.69 9.25 15.63
CA ALA A 112 -4.69 8.05 14.83
C ALA A 112 -3.37 7.24 14.94
N SER A 113 -2.29 7.86 15.44
CA SER A 113 -0.99 7.20 15.61
C SER A 113 -1.03 6.03 16.59
N ARG A 114 -2.02 5.99 17.51
CA ARG A 114 -2.28 4.82 18.39
C ARG A 114 -2.55 3.53 17.61
N PHE A 115 -3.09 3.62 16.39
CA PHE A 115 -3.38 2.48 15.51
C PHE A 115 -2.22 2.15 14.54
N ALA A 116 -1.29 3.08 14.36
CA ALA A 116 -0.12 2.92 13.49
C ALA A 116 1.15 3.52 14.13
N PRO A 117 1.54 3.05 15.35
CA PRO A 117 2.62 3.67 16.13
C PRO A 117 4.00 3.58 15.44
N LEU A 118 4.18 2.63 14.53
CA LEU A 118 5.42 2.45 13.79
C LEU A 118 5.49 3.27 12.48
N HIS A 119 4.36 3.83 12.02
CA HIS A 119 4.26 4.45 10.70
C HIS A 119 3.88 5.93 10.76
N ASN A 120 2.83 6.29 11.51
CA ASN A 120 2.37 7.67 11.55
C ASN A 120 3.39 8.65 12.17
N PRO A 121 4.01 8.36 13.34
CA PRO A 121 4.92 9.32 13.96
C PRO A 121 6.10 9.75 13.07
N PRO A 122 6.81 8.86 12.34
CA PRO A 122 7.84 9.27 11.37
C PRO A 122 7.30 10.17 10.26
N ALA A 123 6.11 9.84 9.71
CA ALA A 123 5.49 10.62 8.66
C ALA A 123 5.10 12.02 9.15
N LEU A 124 4.51 12.13 10.34
CA LEU A 124 4.17 13.42 10.96
C LEU A 124 5.39 14.26 11.29
N LYS A 125 6.50 13.64 11.72
CA LYS A 125 7.76 14.34 11.94
C LYS A 125 8.29 14.94 10.63
N THR A 126 8.25 14.19 9.53
CA THR A 126 8.62 14.67 8.20
C THR A 126 7.74 15.83 7.76
N LEU A 127 6.42 15.68 7.91
CA LEU A 127 5.44 16.68 7.51
C LEU A 127 5.67 18.00 8.26
N ARG A 128 5.80 17.96 9.59
CA ARG A 128 6.07 19.15 10.41
C ARG A 128 7.39 19.84 10.02
N ALA A 129 8.42 19.05 9.72
CA ALA A 129 9.69 19.61 9.25
C ALA A 129 9.53 20.34 7.92
N VAL A 130 8.76 19.77 6.97
CA VAL A 130 8.45 20.42 5.68
C VAL A 130 7.70 21.73 5.88
N GLN A 131 6.66 21.75 6.73
CA GLN A 131 5.89 22.97 7.03
C GLN A 131 6.75 24.07 7.67
N GLN A 132 7.69 23.69 8.54
CA GLN A 132 8.63 24.66 9.15
C GLN A 132 9.62 25.23 8.15
N LEU A 133 10.10 24.41 7.21
CA LEU A 133 11.05 24.83 6.19
C LEU A 133 10.41 25.68 5.09
N PHE A 134 9.15 25.40 4.76
CA PHE A 134 8.42 26.02 3.66
C PHE A 134 6.98 26.39 4.10
N PRO A 135 6.85 27.41 4.98
CA PRO A 135 5.56 27.73 5.60
C PRO A 135 4.49 28.22 4.60
N ASN A 136 4.89 28.70 3.45
CA ASN A 136 3.98 29.16 2.40
C ASN A 136 3.66 28.08 1.35
N LEU A 137 4.28 26.90 1.43
CA LEU A 137 4.05 25.83 0.47
C LEU A 137 2.89 24.96 0.96
N PRO A 138 1.81 24.81 0.17
CA PRO A 138 0.70 23.96 0.53
C PRO A 138 1.17 22.54 0.86
N THR A 139 0.81 22.05 2.04
CA THR A 139 1.12 20.69 2.49
C THR A 139 -0.19 19.91 2.57
N ILE A 140 -0.24 18.75 1.89
CA ILE A 140 -1.42 17.91 1.74
C ILE A 140 -1.11 16.52 2.29
N VAL A 141 -2.07 15.90 2.95
CA VAL A 141 -1.99 14.51 3.40
C VAL A 141 -2.96 13.64 2.62
N TYR A 142 -2.58 12.39 2.38
CA TYR A 142 -3.43 11.35 1.86
C TYR A 142 -3.22 10.07 2.69
N ALA A 143 -4.29 9.58 3.34
CA ALA A 143 -4.19 8.39 4.18
C ALA A 143 -4.52 7.11 3.41
N ASP A 144 -3.79 6.03 3.67
CA ASP A 144 -4.05 4.71 3.07
C ASP A 144 -5.48 4.21 3.35
N THR A 145 -6.02 4.58 4.51
CA THR A 145 -7.38 4.21 4.92
C THR A 145 -8.48 4.93 4.15
N SER A 146 -8.16 6.03 3.46
CA SER A 146 -9.16 6.92 2.84
C SER A 146 -10.01 6.23 1.77
N PHE A 147 -9.43 5.35 0.96
CA PHE A 147 -10.15 4.63 -0.10
C PHE A 147 -11.21 3.66 0.46
N HIS A 148 -10.97 3.12 1.65
CA HIS A 148 -11.80 2.09 2.27
C HIS A 148 -12.92 2.62 3.16
N ARG A 149 -13.06 3.94 3.30
CA ARG A 149 -14.11 4.57 4.11
C ARG A 149 -15.55 4.24 3.68
N THR A 150 -15.72 3.70 2.49
CA THR A 150 -17.01 3.30 1.92
C THR A 150 -17.43 1.88 2.30
N ILE A 151 -16.60 1.15 3.03
CA ILE A 151 -16.92 -0.21 3.50
C ILE A 151 -18.16 -0.14 4.40
N PRO A 152 -19.20 -0.92 4.09
CA PRO A 152 -20.44 -0.90 4.88
C PRO A 152 -20.23 -1.47 6.27
N LEU A 153 -21.06 -1.06 7.22
CA LEU A 153 -20.95 -1.42 8.64
C LEU A 153 -20.83 -2.92 8.90
N HIS A 154 -21.58 -3.75 8.15
CA HIS A 154 -21.53 -5.21 8.33
C HIS A 154 -20.18 -5.83 7.92
N ALA A 155 -19.39 -5.16 7.10
CA ALA A 155 -18.05 -5.60 6.69
C ALA A 155 -16.93 -4.91 7.50
N SER A 156 -17.19 -3.73 8.06
CA SER A 156 -16.20 -2.99 8.85
C SER A 156 -16.28 -3.25 10.36
N THR A 157 -17.41 -3.75 10.88
CA THR A 157 -17.58 -3.97 12.32
C THR A 157 -17.00 -5.31 12.75
N TYR A 158 -16.18 -5.30 13.80
CA TYR A 158 -15.72 -6.53 14.47
C TYR A 158 -16.78 -7.05 15.44
N ALA A 159 -16.89 -8.37 15.56
CA ALA A 159 -17.83 -9.04 16.45
C ALA A 159 -17.35 -9.03 17.92
N ILE A 160 -17.11 -7.83 18.47
CA ILE A 160 -16.77 -7.58 19.88
C ILE A 160 -17.85 -6.69 20.51
N PRO A 161 -17.88 -6.55 21.87
CA PRO A 161 -18.87 -5.70 22.52
C PRO A 161 -18.92 -4.29 21.91
N ARG A 162 -20.12 -3.87 21.46
CA ARG A 162 -20.33 -2.62 20.74
C ARG A 162 -19.83 -1.39 21.50
N GLU A 163 -20.08 -1.32 22.79
CA GLU A 163 -19.64 -0.22 23.64
C GLU A 163 -18.11 -0.09 23.66
N MET A 164 -17.40 -1.24 23.71
CA MET A 164 -15.96 -1.27 23.68
C MET A 164 -15.44 -0.81 22.31
N ALA A 165 -16.01 -1.36 21.23
CA ALA A 165 -15.65 -0.95 19.87
C ALA A 165 -15.84 0.56 19.66
N THR A 166 -16.98 1.10 20.06
CA THR A 166 -17.29 2.54 19.94
C THR A 166 -16.35 3.40 20.78
N ARG A 167 -16.11 3.01 22.04
CA ARG A 167 -15.24 3.76 22.97
C ARG A 167 -13.82 3.93 22.44
N HIS A 168 -13.30 2.90 21.77
CA HIS A 168 -11.93 2.84 21.28
C HIS A 168 -11.78 3.09 19.78
N GLY A 169 -12.88 3.31 19.05
CA GLY A 169 -12.88 3.49 17.60
C GLY A 169 -12.41 2.24 16.84
N ILE A 170 -12.78 1.05 17.35
CA ILE A 170 -12.33 -0.21 16.78
C ILE A 170 -13.26 -0.64 15.64
N HIS A 171 -12.78 -0.56 14.41
CA HIS A 171 -13.41 -1.10 13.22
C HIS A 171 -12.35 -1.37 12.13
N ARG A 172 -12.74 -2.02 11.04
CA ARG A 172 -11.88 -2.23 9.88
C ARG A 172 -11.69 -0.91 9.14
N PHE A 173 -10.47 -0.42 9.05
CA PHE A 173 -10.11 0.75 8.25
C PHE A 173 -9.62 0.35 6.86
N GLY A 174 -8.81 -0.69 6.76
CA GLY A 174 -8.14 -1.06 5.52
C GLY A 174 -6.96 -0.14 5.19
N PHE A 175 -6.04 -0.62 4.35
CA PHE A 175 -4.80 0.08 4.00
C PHE A 175 -4.47 -0.11 2.52
N HIS A 176 -3.37 0.49 2.07
CA HIS A 176 -2.96 0.50 0.67
C HIS A 176 -4.01 1.17 -0.25
N GLY A 177 -4.81 2.07 0.28
CA GLY A 177 -5.86 2.75 -0.46
C GLY A 177 -5.41 3.38 -1.77
N PRO A 178 -4.29 4.14 -1.81
CA PRO A 178 -3.76 4.69 -3.07
C PRO A 178 -3.54 3.63 -4.15
N GLY A 179 -2.95 2.48 -3.79
CA GLY A 179 -2.68 1.40 -4.73
C GLY A 179 -3.95 0.72 -5.25
N HIS A 180 -4.92 0.44 -4.38
CA HIS A 180 -6.22 -0.11 -4.79
C HIS A 180 -7.01 0.87 -5.66
N ALA A 181 -7.01 2.15 -5.33
CA ALA A 181 -7.65 3.19 -6.12
C ALA A 181 -6.96 3.37 -7.48
N TRP A 182 -5.63 3.32 -7.52
CA TRP A 182 -4.86 3.33 -8.76
C TRP A 182 -5.25 2.18 -9.68
N MET A 183 -5.25 0.95 -9.18
CA MET A 183 -5.65 -0.23 -9.96
C MET A 183 -7.07 -0.11 -10.51
N LEU A 184 -8.01 0.45 -9.73
CA LEU A 184 -9.37 0.73 -10.17
C LEU A 184 -9.39 1.72 -11.35
N GLU A 185 -8.72 2.87 -11.21
CA GLU A 185 -8.69 3.89 -12.26
C GLU A 185 -8.02 3.39 -13.53
N ARG A 186 -6.92 2.65 -13.41
CA ARG A 186 -6.22 2.11 -14.57
C ARG A 186 -7.06 1.07 -15.30
N TYR A 187 -7.69 0.14 -14.57
CA TYR A 187 -8.57 -0.84 -15.20
C TYR A 187 -9.79 -0.18 -15.88
N ALA A 188 -10.39 0.81 -15.26
CA ALA A 188 -11.49 1.57 -15.84
C ALA A 188 -11.08 2.21 -17.19
N ALA A 189 -9.89 2.83 -17.22
CA ALA A 189 -9.34 3.40 -18.45
C ALA A 189 -9.04 2.33 -19.52
N LEU A 190 -8.37 1.23 -19.15
CA LEU A 190 -8.03 0.13 -20.06
C LEU A 190 -9.26 -0.58 -20.64
N SER A 191 -10.32 -0.70 -19.85
CA SER A 191 -11.59 -1.29 -20.28
C SER A 191 -12.54 -0.29 -20.95
N CYS A 192 -12.15 0.97 -21.09
CA CYS A 192 -13.00 2.08 -21.61
C CYS A 192 -14.36 2.17 -20.89
N ARG A 193 -14.37 1.90 -19.58
CA ARG A 193 -15.57 1.93 -18.73
C ARG A 193 -15.41 2.94 -17.60
N PRO A 194 -16.47 3.64 -17.17
CA PRO A 194 -16.40 4.48 -15.98
C PRO A 194 -16.14 3.62 -14.74
N SER A 195 -15.35 4.12 -13.80
CA SER A 195 -15.02 3.40 -12.54
C SER A 195 -16.28 2.95 -11.79
N SER A 196 -17.37 3.76 -11.84
CA SER A 196 -18.65 3.45 -11.22
C SER A 196 -19.41 2.27 -11.85
N SER A 197 -18.91 1.67 -12.92
CA SER A 197 -19.55 0.54 -13.61
C SER A 197 -18.78 -0.77 -13.51
N VAL A 198 -17.64 -0.79 -12.78
CA VAL A 198 -16.79 -1.98 -12.66
C VAL A 198 -16.77 -2.56 -11.25
N ASN A 199 -16.75 -3.89 -11.19
CA ASN A 199 -16.58 -4.67 -9.95
C ASN A 199 -15.26 -5.40 -10.01
N LEU A 200 -14.37 -5.14 -9.05
CA LEU A 200 -13.00 -5.63 -9.09
C LEU A 200 -12.59 -6.32 -7.78
N ILE A 201 -11.66 -7.26 -7.91
CA ILE A 201 -10.84 -7.72 -6.80
C ILE A 201 -9.42 -7.27 -7.10
N THR A 202 -8.85 -6.43 -6.26
CA THR A 202 -7.50 -5.90 -6.45
C THR A 202 -6.57 -6.45 -5.39
N LEU A 203 -5.41 -6.97 -5.81
CA LEU A 203 -4.39 -7.52 -4.93
C LEU A 203 -3.15 -6.63 -5.02
N GLN A 204 -2.77 -6.01 -3.91
CA GLN A 204 -1.47 -5.36 -3.76
C GLN A 204 -0.56 -6.33 -3.02
N LEU A 205 0.38 -6.95 -3.73
CA LEU A 205 1.27 -7.98 -3.22
C LEU A 205 2.72 -7.52 -3.23
N GLY A 206 3.26 -7.26 -2.06
CA GLY A 206 4.63 -6.81 -1.85
C GLY A 206 5.19 -7.31 -0.52
N ALA A 207 6.01 -6.52 0.17
CA ALA A 207 6.42 -6.81 1.54
C ALA A 207 5.22 -6.76 2.51
N GLY A 208 4.33 -5.79 2.34
CA GLY A 208 2.95 -5.80 2.84
C GLY A 208 2.00 -6.27 1.74
N CYS A 209 0.93 -6.97 2.10
CA CYS A 209 -0.03 -7.51 1.16
C CYS A 209 -1.47 -7.22 1.60
N SER A 210 -2.32 -6.82 0.64
CA SER A 210 -3.75 -6.68 0.85
C SER A 210 -4.56 -7.06 -0.38
N VAL A 211 -5.82 -7.39 -0.15
CA VAL A 211 -6.83 -7.58 -1.19
C VAL A 211 -8.00 -6.66 -0.88
N ALA A 212 -8.60 -6.07 -1.90
CA ALA A 212 -9.82 -5.29 -1.75
C ALA A 212 -10.91 -5.76 -2.71
N ALA A 213 -12.15 -5.76 -2.23
CA ALA A 213 -13.36 -5.95 -3.01
C ALA A 213 -13.92 -4.57 -3.36
N ILE A 214 -14.08 -4.30 -4.64
CA ILE A 214 -14.56 -3.02 -5.17
C ILE A 214 -15.85 -3.28 -5.95
N ARG A 215 -16.94 -2.63 -5.56
CA ARG A 215 -18.23 -2.72 -6.25
C ARG A 215 -18.61 -1.34 -6.77
N ALA A 216 -18.90 -1.25 -8.08
CA ALA A 216 -19.30 0.01 -8.70
C ALA A 216 -18.36 1.17 -8.36
N GLY A 217 -17.05 0.90 -8.36
CA GLY A 217 -16.00 1.90 -8.11
C GLY A 217 -15.74 2.25 -6.65
N VAL A 218 -16.41 1.62 -5.67
CA VAL A 218 -16.19 1.88 -4.24
C VAL A 218 -15.73 0.63 -3.51
N SER A 219 -14.84 0.80 -2.53
CA SER A 219 -14.40 -0.30 -1.67
C SER A 219 -15.55 -0.78 -0.79
N VAL A 220 -15.86 -2.08 -0.84
CA VAL A 220 -16.91 -2.71 -0.02
C VAL A 220 -16.36 -3.71 0.99
N ASP A 221 -15.10 -4.13 0.83
CA ASP A 221 -14.37 -4.94 1.79
C ASP A 221 -12.86 -4.89 1.52
N THR A 222 -12.04 -5.18 2.50
CA THR A 222 -10.59 -5.29 2.37
C THR A 222 -10.00 -6.22 3.41
N SER A 223 -8.86 -6.84 3.10
CA SER A 223 -8.25 -7.86 3.97
C SER A 223 -7.55 -7.30 5.20
N MET A 224 -6.98 -6.10 5.14
CA MET A 224 -6.39 -5.45 6.31
C MET A 224 -7.48 -4.85 7.20
N GLY A 225 -7.27 -4.84 8.49
CA GLY A 225 -8.29 -4.51 9.49
C GLY A 225 -8.11 -3.17 10.16
N LEU A 226 -8.16 -3.18 11.49
CA LEU A 226 -7.84 -2.04 12.36
C LEU A 226 -6.39 -1.59 12.16
N THR A 227 -5.49 -2.54 11.95
CA THR A 227 -4.07 -2.36 11.66
C THR A 227 -3.69 -3.10 10.38
N PRO A 228 -2.53 -2.83 9.77
CA PRO A 228 -2.07 -3.55 8.58
C PRO A 228 -1.52 -4.97 8.88
N LEU A 229 -1.89 -5.58 10.01
CA LEU A 229 -1.48 -6.94 10.39
C LEU A 229 -2.46 -8.01 9.90
N GLU A 230 -3.78 -7.76 10.00
CA GLU A 230 -4.85 -8.69 9.60
C GLU A 230 -4.82 -8.97 8.09
N GLY A 231 -5.30 -10.14 7.67
CA GLY A 231 -5.54 -10.50 6.28
C GLY A 231 -4.53 -11.49 5.71
N LEU A 232 -3.90 -11.12 4.61
CA LEU A 232 -2.94 -11.97 3.91
C LEU A 232 -1.69 -12.24 4.75
N MET A 233 -1.09 -13.42 4.55
CA MET A 233 0.28 -13.67 4.95
C MET A 233 1.22 -12.73 4.16
N MET A 234 2.20 -12.12 4.83
CA MET A 234 3.08 -11.12 4.23
C MET A 234 4.55 -11.54 4.39
N ALA A 235 5.47 -10.67 4.05
CA ALA A 235 6.90 -10.96 4.16
C ALA A 235 7.31 -11.34 5.61
N THR A 236 6.85 -10.55 6.60
CA THR A 236 7.14 -10.75 8.03
C THR A 236 5.91 -10.73 8.93
N ARG A 237 4.72 -10.42 8.39
CA ARG A 237 3.46 -10.36 9.14
C ARG A 237 2.68 -11.64 8.97
N SER A 238 2.06 -12.10 10.06
CA SER A 238 1.32 -13.36 10.08
C SER A 238 0.06 -13.36 9.20
N GLY A 239 -0.59 -12.22 9.03
CA GLY A 239 -1.98 -12.17 8.56
C GLY A 239 -2.94 -12.77 9.58
N ASP A 240 -4.09 -13.28 9.11
CA ASP A 240 -5.11 -13.87 9.99
C ASP A 240 -4.58 -15.05 10.79
N LEU A 241 -4.94 -15.05 12.04
CA LEU A 241 -4.67 -16.15 12.98
C LEU A 241 -5.81 -16.26 14.01
N ASP A 242 -5.84 -17.34 14.77
CA ASP A 242 -6.75 -17.47 15.91
C ASP A 242 -6.31 -16.48 17.01
N PRO A 243 -7.18 -15.55 17.47
CA PRO A 243 -6.85 -14.59 18.52
C PRO A 243 -6.36 -15.24 19.83
N ALA A 244 -6.76 -16.47 20.12
CA ALA A 244 -6.31 -17.20 21.31
C ALA A 244 -4.80 -17.51 21.30
N ILE A 245 -4.17 -17.54 20.13
CA ILE A 245 -2.71 -17.70 19.98
C ILE A 245 -1.97 -16.61 20.73
N LEU A 246 -2.46 -15.36 20.72
CA LEU A 246 -1.81 -14.24 21.41
C LEU A 246 -1.64 -14.53 22.91
N SER A 247 -2.74 -14.89 23.56
CA SER A 247 -2.73 -15.20 25.00
C SER A 247 -2.03 -16.53 25.33
N TYR A 248 -2.07 -17.49 24.40
CA TYR A 248 -1.34 -18.75 24.54
C TYR A 248 0.18 -18.51 24.54
N LEU A 249 0.70 -17.83 23.52
CA LEU A 249 2.12 -17.49 23.43
C LEU A 249 2.58 -16.60 24.59
N GLY A 250 1.77 -15.64 25.01
CA GLY A 250 2.06 -14.82 26.19
C GLY A 250 2.32 -15.66 27.44
N ARG A 251 1.53 -16.72 27.65
CA ARG A 251 1.71 -17.65 28.79
C ARG A 251 2.83 -18.66 28.58
N ALA A 252 2.91 -19.27 27.39
CA ALA A 252 3.83 -20.37 27.11
C ALA A 252 5.29 -19.88 26.99
N GLU A 253 5.48 -18.69 26.40
CA GLU A 253 6.80 -18.10 26.12
C GLU A 253 7.12 -16.93 27.05
N HIS A 254 6.26 -16.62 28.03
CA HIS A 254 6.38 -15.47 28.94
C HIS A 254 6.50 -14.12 28.23
N LEU A 255 5.83 -13.97 27.07
CA LEU A 255 5.83 -12.73 26.27
C LEU A 255 4.76 -11.77 26.78
N ASN A 256 5.11 -10.49 26.85
CA ASN A 256 4.12 -9.45 27.08
C ASN A 256 3.38 -9.11 25.75
N PRO A 257 2.26 -8.35 25.78
CA PRO A 257 1.49 -8.02 24.58
C PRO A 257 2.33 -7.37 23.48
N ASP A 258 3.24 -6.46 23.80
CA ASP A 258 4.08 -5.76 22.81
C ASP A 258 5.08 -6.71 22.14
N GLN A 259 5.59 -7.69 22.88
CA GLN A 259 6.47 -8.72 22.35
C GLN A 259 5.72 -9.66 21.39
N VAL A 260 4.47 -10.02 21.72
CA VAL A 260 3.63 -10.83 20.82
C VAL A 260 3.29 -10.03 19.56
N GLU A 261 2.93 -8.77 19.69
CA GLU A 261 2.69 -7.89 18.55
C GLU A 261 3.91 -7.78 17.66
N ARG A 262 5.10 -7.59 18.24
CA ARG A 262 6.36 -7.56 17.52
C ARG A 262 6.63 -8.86 16.74
N LEU A 263 6.46 -10.02 17.38
CA LEU A 263 6.61 -11.34 16.75
C LEU A 263 5.71 -11.46 15.51
N LEU A 264 4.44 -11.06 15.64
CA LEU A 264 3.46 -11.18 14.56
C LEU A 264 3.72 -10.20 13.40
N ASN A 265 4.34 -9.04 13.66
CA ASN A 265 4.66 -8.05 12.65
C ASN A 265 6.01 -8.27 11.96
N PHE A 266 7.03 -8.77 12.66
CA PHE A 266 8.42 -8.74 12.18
C PHE A 266 9.08 -10.10 12.04
N GLU A 267 8.56 -11.15 12.69
CA GLU A 267 9.21 -12.46 12.81
C GLU A 267 8.32 -13.61 12.28
N SER A 268 7.17 -13.26 11.72
CA SER A 268 6.17 -14.19 11.17
C SER A 268 6.16 -14.18 9.64
N GLY A 269 5.05 -14.54 9.02
CA GLY A 269 4.88 -14.50 7.56
C GLY A 269 5.82 -15.44 6.82
N LEU A 270 6.28 -15.03 5.63
CA LEU A 270 7.22 -15.80 4.82
C LEU A 270 8.50 -16.11 5.60
N LEU A 271 9.04 -15.12 6.32
CA LEU A 271 10.23 -15.28 7.16
C LEU A 271 10.01 -16.35 8.23
N GLY A 272 8.93 -16.23 9.01
CA GLY A 272 8.67 -17.12 10.15
C GLY A 272 8.38 -18.55 9.72
N VAL A 273 7.60 -18.74 8.65
CA VAL A 273 7.24 -20.10 8.16
C VAL A 273 8.42 -20.76 7.45
N SER A 274 9.17 -20.04 6.65
CA SER A 274 10.34 -20.61 5.96
C SER A 274 11.55 -20.81 6.89
N GLY A 275 11.61 -20.01 7.98
CA GLY A 275 12.79 -19.96 8.86
C GLY A 275 14.06 -19.46 8.16
N ARG A 276 13.93 -18.85 6.96
CA ARG A 276 15.06 -18.55 6.07
C ARG A 276 15.12 -17.09 5.65
N THR A 277 14.12 -16.64 4.91
CA THR A 277 14.10 -15.30 4.32
C THR A 277 12.67 -14.79 4.14
N LYS A 278 12.53 -13.48 4.08
CA LYS A 278 11.28 -12.78 3.72
C LYS A 278 11.16 -12.50 2.23
N ASP A 279 12.22 -12.73 1.45
CA ASP A 279 12.24 -12.44 0.01
C ASP A 279 11.60 -13.59 -0.78
N MET A 280 10.50 -13.27 -1.47
CA MET A 280 9.76 -14.22 -2.31
C MET A 280 10.63 -14.86 -3.38
N ARG A 281 11.54 -14.09 -3.99
CA ARG A 281 12.42 -14.58 -5.08
C ARG A 281 13.40 -15.63 -4.58
N GLU A 282 13.97 -15.43 -3.40
CA GLU A 282 14.88 -16.41 -2.78
C GLU A 282 14.12 -17.69 -2.41
N LEU A 283 12.89 -17.57 -1.91
CA LEU A 283 12.06 -18.74 -1.60
C LEU A 283 11.68 -19.52 -2.85
N GLU A 284 11.29 -18.84 -3.94
CA GLU A 284 10.97 -19.47 -5.23
C GLU A 284 12.17 -20.24 -5.81
N GLN A 285 13.39 -19.76 -5.65
CA GLN A 285 14.60 -20.43 -6.12
C GLN A 285 14.90 -21.74 -5.41
N VAL A 286 14.56 -21.85 -4.13
CA VAL A 286 14.92 -23.03 -3.31
C VAL A 286 13.74 -23.96 -3.02
N ALA A 287 12.52 -23.58 -3.39
CA ALA A 287 11.29 -24.30 -3.07
C ALA A 287 11.28 -25.80 -3.50
N SER A 288 11.96 -26.12 -4.62
CA SER A 288 12.06 -27.52 -5.09
C SER A 288 12.89 -28.43 -4.19
N THR A 289 13.72 -27.88 -3.31
CA THR A 289 14.65 -28.62 -2.43
C THR A 289 14.45 -28.28 -0.95
N ASP A 290 13.68 -27.24 -0.63
CA ASP A 290 13.41 -26.76 0.71
C ASP A 290 11.90 -26.81 1.02
N GLN A 291 11.48 -27.80 1.81
CA GLN A 291 10.07 -28.01 2.17
C GLN A 291 9.46 -26.84 2.95
N ALA A 292 10.25 -26.13 3.77
CA ALA A 292 9.76 -24.99 4.54
C ALA A 292 9.53 -23.78 3.61
N ALA A 293 10.40 -23.58 2.62
CA ALA A 293 10.20 -22.57 1.59
C ALA A 293 8.95 -22.88 0.74
N GLU A 294 8.78 -24.13 0.30
CA GLU A 294 7.60 -24.53 -0.46
C GLU A 294 6.30 -24.39 0.37
N LEU A 295 6.33 -24.75 1.66
CA LEU A 295 5.21 -24.51 2.56
C LEU A 295 4.84 -23.03 2.66
N ALA A 296 5.83 -22.15 2.82
CA ALA A 296 5.62 -20.72 2.91
C ALA A 296 4.95 -20.14 1.63
N LEU A 297 5.44 -20.56 0.45
CA LEU A 297 4.85 -20.16 -0.84
C LEU A 297 3.43 -20.69 -1.02
N THR A 298 3.19 -21.94 -0.63
CA THR A 298 1.87 -22.57 -0.68
C THR A 298 0.88 -21.86 0.25
N MET A 299 1.28 -21.55 1.49
CA MET A 299 0.44 -20.81 2.44
C MET A 299 0.11 -19.42 1.93
N PHE A 300 1.09 -18.70 1.35
CA PHE A 300 0.89 -17.37 0.79
C PHE A 300 -0.15 -17.39 -0.34
N SER A 301 0.03 -18.27 -1.33
CA SER A 301 -0.91 -18.39 -2.45
C SER A 301 -2.29 -18.88 -2.02
N TYR A 302 -2.36 -19.85 -1.09
CA TYR A 302 -3.60 -20.36 -0.55
C TYR A 302 -4.41 -19.28 0.18
N ARG A 303 -3.76 -18.46 1.00
CA ARG A 303 -4.43 -17.37 1.71
C ARG A 303 -4.98 -16.33 0.72
N ALA A 304 -4.22 -15.92 -0.28
CA ALA A 304 -4.67 -15.00 -1.32
C ALA A 304 -5.87 -15.57 -2.10
N ARG A 305 -5.83 -16.86 -2.45
CA ARG A 305 -6.94 -17.56 -3.11
C ARG A 305 -8.21 -17.58 -2.26
N LYS A 306 -8.09 -17.83 -0.95
CA LYS A 306 -9.24 -17.78 -0.03
C LYS A 306 -9.91 -16.42 -0.02
N TYR A 307 -9.13 -15.33 0.01
CA TYR A 307 -9.67 -13.97 -0.04
C TYR A 307 -10.33 -13.65 -1.38
N ILE A 308 -9.76 -14.11 -2.51
CA ILE A 308 -10.42 -13.98 -3.82
C ILE A 308 -11.78 -14.67 -3.79
N GLY A 309 -11.86 -15.91 -3.30
CA GLY A 309 -13.12 -16.65 -3.19
C GLY A 309 -14.14 -15.96 -2.28
N ALA A 310 -13.71 -15.47 -1.12
CA ALA A 310 -14.55 -14.71 -0.20
C ALA A 310 -15.10 -13.43 -0.85
N TYR A 311 -14.25 -12.71 -1.59
CA TYR A 311 -14.66 -11.46 -2.25
C TYR A 311 -15.48 -11.68 -3.52
N LEU A 312 -15.32 -12.80 -4.23
CA LEU A 312 -16.26 -13.21 -5.27
C LEU A 312 -17.66 -13.44 -4.68
N ALA A 313 -17.74 -14.11 -3.51
CA ALA A 313 -19.01 -14.28 -2.82
C ALA A 313 -19.59 -12.94 -2.33
N ALA A 314 -18.76 -12.04 -1.76
CA ALA A 314 -19.19 -10.73 -1.29
C ALA A 314 -19.68 -9.84 -2.43
N LEU A 315 -19.03 -9.86 -3.59
CA LEU A 315 -19.39 -9.07 -4.77
C LEU A 315 -20.56 -9.67 -5.56
N GLY A 316 -20.73 -11.00 -5.50
CA GLY A 316 -21.64 -11.77 -6.37
C GLY A 316 -21.10 -11.95 -7.79
N ARG A 317 -20.33 -10.98 -8.29
CA ARG A 317 -19.73 -10.97 -9.63
C ARG A 317 -18.54 -10.00 -9.64
N ALA A 318 -17.44 -10.40 -10.27
CA ALA A 318 -16.31 -9.52 -10.57
C ALA A 318 -16.07 -9.43 -12.08
N ASP A 319 -15.69 -8.24 -12.57
CA ASP A 319 -15.29 -8.04 -13.97
C ASP A 319 -13.81 -8.43 -14.13
N ALA A 320 -12.99 -8.16 -13.12
CA ALA A 320 -11.57 -8.52 -13.15
C ALA A 320 -10.97 -8.78 -11.76
N ILE A 321 -9.87 -9.56 -11.75
CA ILE A 321 -8.92 -9.67 -10.65
C ILE A 321 -7.63 -9.02 -11.10
N ILE A 322 -7.10 -8.09 -10.31
CA ILE A 322 -5.94 -7.27 -10.67
C ILE A 322 -4.80 -7.52 -9.70
N PHE A 323 -3.62 -7.80 -10.23
CA PHE A 323 -2.39 -8.02 -9.50
C PHE A 323 -1.47 -6.81 -9.63
N GLY A 324 -1.12 -6.20 -8.51
CA GLY A 324 -0.15 -5.10 -8.40
C GLY A 324 0.83 -5.36 -7.25
N GLY A 325 1.80 -4.47 -7.10
CA GLY A 325 2.89 -4.59 -6.15
C GLY A 325 3.96 -5.59 -6.59
N GLY A 326 5.16 -5.47 -6.02
CA GLY A 326 6.34 -6.15 -6.55
C GLY A 326 6.18 -7.66 -6.79
N ILE A 327 5.48 -8.39 -5.90
CA ILE A 327 5.19 -9.82 -6.09
C ILE A 327 4.12 -9.99 -7.18
N GLY A 328 3.03 -9.22 -7.12
CA GLY A 328 1.94 -9.29 -8.10
C GLY A 328 2.40 -8.97 -9.52
N GLU A 329 3.31 -8.02 -9.67
CA GLU A 329 3.84 -7.57 -10.94
C GLU A 329 4.87 -8.53 -11.53
N HIS A 330 5.82 -9.00 -10.73
CA HIS A 330 7.02 -9.67 -11.24
C HIS A 330 7.04 -11.19 -11.04
N SER A 331 6.25 -11.77 -10.10
CA SER A 331 6.22 -13.22 -9.92
C SER A 331 5.08 -13.89 -10.70
N ALA A 332 5.34 -14.30 -11.93
CA ALA A 332 4.44 -15.13 -12.72
C ALA A 332 4.12 -16.48 -12.04
N PRO A 333 5.09 -17.18 -11.38
CA PRO A 333 4.80 -18.39 -10.63
C PRO A 333 3.79 -18.14 -9.49
N MET A 334 3.91 -17.05 -8.76
CA MET A 334 3.00 -16.76 -7.65
C MET A 334 1.59 -16.42 -8.16
N ARG A 335 1.44 -15.64 -9.23
CA ARG A 335 0.13 -15.40 -9.85
C ARG A 335 -0.53 -16.70 -10.30
N ALA A 336 0.23 -17.61 -10.92
CA ALA A 336 -0.27 -18.93 -11.31
C ALA A 336 -0.71 -19.74 -10.07
N ARG A 337 0.14 -19.82 -9.03
CA ARG A 337 -0.20 -20.51 -7.77
C ARG A 337 -1.49 -19.96 -7.13
N ILE A 338 -1.73 -18.67 -7.21
CA ILE A 338 -2.95 -18.04 -6.68
C ILE A 338 -4.17 -18.41 -7.53
N CYS A 339 -4.05 -18.41 -8.87
CA CYS A 339 -5.18 -18.63 -9.78
C CYS A 339 -5.57 -20.12 -9.90
N ILE A 340 -4.62 -21.06 -9.76
CA ILE A 340 -4.90 -22.50 -9.82
C ILE A 340 -5.94 -22.88 -8.76
N GLY A 341 -7.01 -23.57 -9.19
CA GLY A 341 -8.12 -24.01 -8.34
C GLY A 341 -9.25 -22.99 -8.19
N LEU A 342 -9.23 -21.90 -9.00
CA LEU A 342 -10.32 -20.93 -9.10
C LEU A 342 -11.11 -21.07 -10.42
N GLU A 343 -10.83 -22.08 -11.23
CA GLU A 343 -11.42 -22.29 -12.56
C GLU A 343 -12.95 -22.41 -12.49
N ALA A 344 -13.47 -23.15 -11.49
CA ALA A 344 -14.90 -23.29 -11.25
C ALA A 344 -15.59 -21.96 -10.89
N LEU A 345 -14.84 -20.95 -10.46
CA LEU A 345 -15.30 -19.60 -10.18
C LEU A 345 -15.15 -18.65 -11.37
N GLY A 346 -14.74 -19.15 -12.54
CA GLY A 346 -14.60 -18.37 -13.76
C GLY A 346 -13.26 -17.65 -13.91
N VAL A 347 -12.22 -18.09 -13.19
CA VAL A 347 -10.88 -17.52 -13.25
C VAL A 347 -9.99 -18.45 -14.08
N HIS A 348 -9.72 -18.08 -15.32
CA HIS A 348 -8.87 -18.87 -16.23
C HIS A 348 -7.70 -18.02 -16.71
N PHE A 349 -6.47 -18.39 -16.37
CA PHE A 349 -5.27 -17.69 -16.84
C PHE A 349 -4.61 -18.43 -18.02
N ASP A 350 -3.96 -17.66 -18.88
CA ASP A 350 -3.12 -18.17 -19.95
C ASP A 350 -1.67 -18.23 -19.46
N PRO A 351 -1.03 -19.41 -19.39
CA PRO A 351 0.34 -19.55 -18.91
C PRO A 351 1.37 -18.75 -19.72
N VAL A 352 1.18 -18.63 -21.04
CA VAL A 352 2.09 -17.90 -21.93
C VAL A 352 1.97 -16.41 -21.68
N ARG A 353 0.75 -15.89 -21.64
CA ARG A 353 0.49 -14.46 -21.31
C ARG A 353 0.96 -14.11 -19.90
N ASN A 354 0.78 -15.03 -18.93
CA ASN A 354 1.23 -14.83 -17.55
C ASN A 354 2.75 -14.69 -17.44
N THR A 355 3.51 -15.43 -18.27
CA THR A 355 4.99 -15.42 -18.28
C THR A 355 5.58 -14.45 -19.30
N ALA A 356 4.74 -13.73 -20.05
CA ALA A 356 5.23 -12.74 -21.00
C ALA A 356 6.16 -11.72 -20.32
N PRO A 357 7.19 -11.22 -21.04
CA PRO A 357 8.11 -10.22 -20.50
C PRO A 357 7.35 -9.03 -19.88
N ASP A 358 7.89 -8.46 -18.81
CA ASP A 358 7.27 -7.34 -18.10
C ASP A 358 7.21 -6.12 -19.01
N SER A 359 6.01 -5.86 -19.55
CA SER A 359 5.72 -4.76 -20.48
C SER A 359 4.75 -3.74 -19.88
N GLY A 360 4.63 -3.72 -18.54
CA GLY A 360 3.69 -2.85 -17.84
C GLY A 360 2.30 -3.48 -17.70
N GLU A 361 1.26 -2.68 -17.97
CA GLU A 361 -0.13 -3.14 -17.86
C GLU A 361 -0.45 -4.23 -18.90
N ARG A 362 -0.92 -5.39 -18.42
CA ARG A 362 -1.21 -6.52 -19.31
C ARG A 362 -2.32 -7.43 -18.81
N CYS A 363 -3.10 -7.94 -19.74
CA CYS A 363 -4.09 -8.99 -19.49
C CYS A 363 -3.44 -10.36 -19.69
N PHE A 364 -3.61 -11.26 -18.73
CA PHE A 364 -3.12 -12.63 -18.79
C PHE A 364 -4.22 -13.69 -18.65
N SER A 365 -5.48 -13.30 -18.85
CA SER A 365 -6.59 -14.25 -18.94
C SER A 365 -6.45 -15.16 -20.14
N ALA A 366 -6.94 -16.39 -20.03
CA ALA A 366 -7.28 -17.21 -21.19
C ALA A 366 -8.45 -16.60 -21.96
N ASP A 367 -8.52 -16.89 -23.25
CA ASP A 367 -9.63 -16.44 -24.08
C ASP A 367 -10.95 -17.02 -23.57
N GLY A 368 -11.97 -16.18 -23.49
CA GLY A 368 -13.28 -16.57 -22.96
C GLY A 368 -13.37 -16.70 -21.44
N SER A 369 -12.32 -16.31 -20.68
CA SER A 369 -12.42 -16.26 -19.22
C SER A 369 -13.53 -15.31 -18.77
N PRO A 370 -14.49 -15.75 -17.96
CA PRO A 370 -15.56 -14.90 -17.43
C PRO A 370 -15.04 -13.72 -16.59
N ILE A 371 -13.93 -13.92 -15.88
CA ILE A 371 -13.27 -12.90 -15.07
C ILE A 371 -11.91 -12.59 -15.70
N ALA A 372 -11.67 -11.32 -16.03
CA ALA A 372 -10.41 -10.88 -16.58
C ALA A 372 -9.29 -10.90 -15.52
N LEU A 373 -8.07 -11.24 -15.93
CA LEU A 373 -6.89 -11.23 -15.07
C LEU A 373 -5.88 -10.22 -15.60
N TRP A 374 -5.51 -9.27 -14.75
CA TRP A 374 -4.62 -8.19 -15.15
C TRP A 374 -3.43 -8.07 -14.21
N VAL A 375 -2.31 -7.67 -14.77
CA VAL A 375 -1.20 -7.07 -14.04
C VAL A 375 -1.27 -5.57 -14.30
N ILE A 376 -1.33 -4.78 -13.23
CA ILE A 376 -1.30 -3.32 -13.29
C ILE A 376 -0.21 -2.85 -12.31
N PRO A 377 0.93 -2.37 -12.81
CA PRO A 377 1.98 -1.81 -11.97
C PRO A 377 1.47 -0.65 -11.12
N LEU A 378 1.86 -0.66 -9.85
CA LEU A 378 1.43 0.39 -8.92
C LEU A 378 2.17 1.69 -9.17
N ASN A 379 1.46 2.79 -9.03
CA ASN A 379 2.01 4.13 -8.98
C ASN A 379 1.23 4.96 -7.94
N GLU A 380 1.50 4.65 -6.66
CA GLU A 380 0.84 5.31 -5.53
C GLU A 380 1.22 6.79 -5.46
N GLU A 381 2.46 7.12 -5.78
CA GLU A 381 2.97 8.50 -5.76
C GLU A 381 2.24 9.36 -6.80
N LEU A 382 2.04 8.86 -8.02
CA LEU A 382 1.26 9.57 -9.05
C LEU A 382 -0.20 9.72 -8.65
N TYR A 383 -0.80 8.68 -8.07
CA TYR A 383 -2.17 8.76 -7.58
C TYR A 383 -2.32 9.85 -6.51
N ILE A 384 -1.43 9.88 -5.52
CA ILE A 384 -1.42 10.89 -4.44
C ILE A 384 -1.17 12.30 -5.00
N ALA A 385 -0.24 12.43 -5.94
CA ALA A 385 0.05 13.72 -6.59
C ALA A 385 -1.17 14.27 -7.32
N ARG A 386 -1.91 13.42 -8.03
CA ARG A 386 -3.16 13.81 -8.74
C ARG A 386 -4.26 14.20 -7.74
N ALA A 387 -4.42 13.44 -6.67
CA ALA A 387 -5.36 13.76 -5.62
C ALA A 387 -5.06 15.13 -4.97
N ALA A 388 -3.79 15.41 -4.73
CA ALA A 388 -3.32 16.70 -4.21
C ALA A 388 -3.55 17.86 -5.21
N ALA A 389 -3.25 17.64 -6.48
CA ALA A 389 -3.47 18.63 -7.52
C ALA A 389 -4.96 18.98 -7.70
N ASN A 390 -5.83 17.99 -7.64
CA ASN A 390 -7.29 18.19 -7.70
C ASN A 390 -7.81 19.01 -6.50
N LEU A 391 -7.29 18.75 -5.30
CA LEU A 391 -7.62 19.52 -4.10
C LEU A 391 -7.19 20.98 -4.25
N LEU A 392 -5.96 21.24 -4.73
CA LEU A 392 -5.46 22.59 -5.00
C LEU A 392 -6.32 23.34 -6.01
N ALA A 393 -6.67 22.68 -7.13
CA ALA A 393 -7.49 23.29 -8.15
C ALA A 393 -8.89 23.66 -7.63
N SER A 394 -9.51 22.81 -6.83
CA SER A 394 -10.83 23.08 -6.24
C SER A 394 -10.81 24.20 -5.21
N SER A 395 -9.72 24.35 -4.46
CA SER A 395 -9.58 25.44 -3.46
C SER A 395 -9.21 26.80 -4.05
N ALA A 396 -8.71 26.85 -5.29
CA ALA A 396 -8.42 28.11 -5.97
C ALA A 396 -9.67 28.75 -6.64
N VAL A 397 -10.79 28.03 -6.69
CA VAL A 397 -12.08 28.48 -7.28
C VAL A 397 -13.04 29.04 -6.22
N THR A 398 -12.75 28.79 -4.93
CA THR A 398 -13.49 29.34 -3.78
C THR A 398 -12.80 30.56 -3.20
#